data_46c0ce68b895ae2db6be57aa9b1f07aa
#
_entry.id   46c0ce68b895ae2db6be57aa9b1f07aa
#
_cell.length_a   1.000
_cell.length_b   1.000
_cell.length_c   1.000
_cell.angle_alpha   90.00
_cell.angle_beta   90.00
_cell.angle_gamma   90.00
#
_symmetry.space_group_name_H-M   'P 1'
#
loop_
_entity.id
_entity.type
_entity.pdbx_description
1 polymer ?
#
loop_
_entity_poly.entity_id
_entity_poly.type
_entity_poly.pdbx_seq_one_letter_code
_entity_poly.pdbx_strand_id
1 'polypeptide(L)' 'MEPKIYVVKRIDGEYAYIADESGEELFIAMALLPSGVDVGARLVYENFEFSLE' A
#
# COMPACT_ATOMS: atom_id res chain seq x y z
N MET A 1 -4.45 1.92 -17.99
CA MET A 1 -4.60 2.61 -16.70
C MET A 1 -3.22 2.78 -16.07
N GLU A 2 -2.94 3.96 -15.58
CA GLU A 2 -1.63 4.25 -15.03
C GLU A 2 -1.46 3.63 -13.64
N PRO A 3 -0.29 3.11 -13.33
CA PRO A 3 -0.03 2.59 -11.99
C PRO A 3 -0.08 3.72 -10.97
N LYS A 4 -0.50 3.38 -9.78
CA LYS A 4 -0.60 4.33 -8.69
C LYS A 4 0.39 3.93 -7.60
N ILE A 5 1.07 4.93 -7.03
CA ILE A 5 2.07 4.69 -6.00
C ILE A 5 1.48 5.04 -4.64
N TYR A 6 1.66 4.13 -3.69
CA TYR A 6 1.25 4.34 -2.31
C TYR A 6 2.45 4.16 -1.40
N VAL A 7 2.41 4.80 -0.24
CA VAL A 7 3.42 4.61 0.80
C VAL A 7 2.70 4.09 2.04
N VAL A 8 3.26 3.09 2.68
CA VAL A 8 2.70 2.55 3.92
C VAL A 8 2.99 3.51 5.06
N LYS A 9 1.94 4.04 5.66
CA LYS A 9 2.06 5.03 6.74
C LYS A 9 2.06 4.39 8.11
N ARG A 10 1.26 3.35 8.29
CA ARG A 10 1.13 2.68 9.58
C ARG A 10 0.62 1.27 9.38
N ILE A 11 1.05 0.37 10.23
CA ILE A 11 0.55 -1.00 10.25
C ILE A 11 -0.06 -1.25 11.63
N ASP A 12 -1.28 -1.76 11.64
CA ASP A 12 -2.00 -2.04 12.88
C ASP A 12 -2.57 -3.45 12.79
N GLY A 13 -1.84 -4.40 13.40
CA GLY A 13 -2.24 -5.80 13.36
C GLY A 13 -2.26 -6.33 11.94
N GLU A 14 -3.44 -6.74 11.49
CA GLU A 14 -3.62 -7.33 10.16
C GLU A 14 -3.98 -6.31 9.09
N TYR A 15 -3.93 -5.02 9.42
CA TYR A 15 -4.31 -3.95 8.51
C TYR A 15 -3.20 -2.92 8.37
N ALA A 16 -3.22 -2.23 7.25
CA ALA A 16 -2.27 -1.16 6.98
C ALA A 16 -3.00 0.09 6.51
N TYR A 17 -2.45 1.25 6.87
CA TYR A 17 -2.89 2.53 6.34
C TYR A 17 -1.85 2.96 5.32
N ILE A 18 -2.29 3.16 4.08
CA ILE A 18 -1.42 3.57 2.98
C ILE A 18 -1.94 4.87 2.40
N ALA A 19 -1.06 5.67 1.84
CA ALA A 19 -1.43 6.96 1.28
C ALA A 19 -0.81 7.14 -0.10
N ASP A 20 -1.57 7.77 -1.00
CA ASP A 20 -1.07 8.08 -2.33
C ASP A 20 -0.41 9.46 -2.34
N GLU A 21 0.01 9.91 -3.52
CA GLU A 21 0.70 11.19 -3.69
C GLU A 21 -0.14 12.39 -3.29
N SER A 22 -1.45 12.28 -3.39
CA SER A 22 -2.34 13.37 -3.01
C SER A 22 -2.60 13.42 -1.50
N GLY A 23 -2.13 12.41 -0.77
CA GLY A 23 -2.36 12.29 0.66
C GLY A 23 -3.64 11.54 1.02
N GLU A 24 -4.35 11.03 0.03
CA GLU A 24 -5.54 10.23 0.29
C GLU A 24 -5.14 8.88 0.88
N GLU A 25 -5.72 8.56 2.02
CA GLU A 25 -5.39 7.32 2.72
C GLU A 25 -6.39 6.21 2.44
N LEU A 26 -5.87 4.99 2.38
CA LEU A 26 -6.67 3.78 2.28
C LEU A 26 -6.35 2.88 3.46
N PHE A 27 -7.36 2.19 3.95
CA PHE A 27 -7.23 1.20 5.01
C PHE A 27 -7.39 -0.16 4.33
N ILE A 28 -6.35 -0.99 4.37
CA ILE A 28 -6.32 -2.23 3.60
C ILE A 28 -5.77 -3.38 4.43
N ALA A 29 -6.29 -4.58 4.16
CA ALA A 29 -5.81 -5.78 4.85
C ALA A 29 -4.40 -6.12 4.39
N MET A 30 -3.52 -6.47 5.33
CA MET A 30 -2.15 -6.87 5.02
C MET A 30 -2.10 -8.08 4.08
N ALA A 31 -3.12 -8.93 4.13
CA ALA A 31 -3.21 -10.09 3.24
C ALA A 31 -3.25 -9.71 1.75
N LEU A 32 -3.67 -8.49 1.45
CA LEU A 32 -3.74 -8.00 0.06
C LEU A 32 -2.43 -7.36 -0.39
N LEU A 33 -1.47 -7.22 0.51
CA LEU A 33 -0.18 -6.59 0.23
C LEU A 33 0.91 -7.64 0.04
N PRO A 34 1.98 -7.31 -0.69
CA PRO A 34 3.07 -8.27 -0.87
C PRO A 34 3.75 -8.58 0.46
N SER A 35 4.37 -9.75 0.51
CA SER A 35 5.14 -10.20 1.65
C SER A 35 6.30 -9.25 1.94
N GLY A 36 6.57 -9.00 3.22
CA GLY A 36 7.70 -8.16 3.62
C GLY A 36 7.44 -6.67 3.61
N VAL A 37 6.18 -6.27 3.46
CA VAL A 37 5.80 -4.86 3.53
C VAL A 37 5.99 -4.35 4.96
N ASP A 38 6.55 -3.14 5.07
CA ASP A 38 6.75 -2.48 6.35
C ASP A 38 6.42 -1.00 6.21
N VAL A 39 6.38 -0.29 7.32
CA VAL A 39 6.15 1.16 7.33
C VAL A 39 7.23 1.84 6.48
N GLY A 40 6.80 2.75 5.62
CA GLY A 40 7.68 3.44 4.70
C GLY A 40 7.86 2.74 3.36
N ALA A 41 7.36 1.50 3.22
CA ALA A 41 7.46 0.79 1.95
C ALA A 41 6.66 1.49 0.86
N ARG A 42 7.17 1.46 -0.35
CA ARG A 42 6.47 2.01 -1.52
C ARG A 42 5.81 0.88 -2.27
N LEU A 43 4.53 1.07 -2.58
CA LEU A 43 3.71 0.07 -3.25
C LEU A 43 3.26 0.59 -4.60
N VAL A 44 3.23 -0.28 -5.58
CA VAL A 44 2.66 0.02 -6.89
C VAL A 44 1.33 -0.71 -6.99
N TYR A 45 0.26 0.02 -7.29
CA TYR A 45 -1.06 -0.56 -7.54
C TYR A 45 -1.34 -0.52 -9.02
N GLU A 46 -1.43 -1.69 -9.63
CA GLU A 46 -1.65 -1.82 -11.06
C GLU A 46 -2.36 -3.13 -11.32
N ASN A 47 -3.32 -3.13 -12.24
CA ASN A 47 -4.08 -4.31 -12.60
C ASN A 47 -4.75 -4.98 -11.39
N PHE A 48 -5.29 -4.15 -10.48
CA PHE A 48 -5.98 -4.59 -9.26
C PHE A 48 -5.10 -5.36 -8.28
N GLU A 49 -3.79 -5.09 -8.32
CA GLU A 49 -2.82 -5.81 -7.53
C GLU A 49 -1.77 -4.86 -6.96
N PHE A 50 -1.35 -5.09 -5.72
CA PHE A 50 -0.26 -4.34 -5.11
C PHE A 50 1.05 -5.11 -5.24
N SER A 51 2.13 -4.40 -5.54
CA SER A 51 3.47 -4.97 -5.55
C SER A 51 4.43 -3.98 -4.93
N LEU A 52 5.59 -4.47 -4.47
CA LEU A 52 6.64 -3.59 -3.98
C LEU A 52 7.33 -2.91 -5.15
N GLU A 53 7.59 -1.63 -4.98
CA GLU A 53 8.30 -0.87 -5.99
C GLU A 53 9.77 -1.27 -6.04
#